data_e81ad72e89f215069421659837b96ad0
#
_entry.id   e81ad72e89f215069421659837b96ad0
#
_cell.length_a   1.000
_cell.length_b   1.000
_cell.length_c   1.000
_cell.angle_alpha   90.00
_cell.angle_beta   90.00
_cell.angle_gamma   90.00
#
_symmetry.space_group_name_H-M   'P 1'
#
loop_
_entity.id
_entity.type
_entity.pdbx_description
1 polymer ?
#
loop_
_entity_poly.entity_id
_entity_poly.type
_entity_poly.pdbx_seq_one_letter_code
_entity_poly.pdbx_strand_id
1 'polypeptide(L)'
;MTECLTKSKKVLTKGNYAIANAAVIAGCECYFGYPITPQSEIGEFMSGKMQELKRAYVSAESELASINMVLGACSTGAKAMTSSSSCAVSLMQEALSYAASDELPIVLVSVMRGGPGLGNIYPSQGDYNQATIGGGDGDYKMIVLAPSTVQECVDLTYRAFYLAHKYKNPTILLADGLLGQMMEPVEFGEYPYPEVDDSSWALSGAKNRPARVIRSYAPSADDQCEFLKKLHAKYKLIEEKETDWEEINTEDADIILVSFGSPARNAKSAMKECRKMGLKVGMLRPITLSPFPSKRIAELAQTAKKFISVEINMGQMIRDIKLAVNGKVPVELLNRPVGNPPSVEEIIERIKKESEV
;
A
#
# COMPACT_ATOMS: atom_id res chain seq x y z
N MET A 1 22.62 -19.46 -2.45
CA MET A 1 21.77 -20.36 -3.27
C MET A 1 20.37 -19.77 -3.25
N THR A 2 20.06 -18.91 -4.21
CA THR A 2 18.72 -18.32 -4.38
C THR A 2 18.31 -18.60 -5.81
N GLU A 3 17.85 -19.84 -6.06
CA GLU A 3 17.14 -20.14 -7.29
C GLU A 3 15.91 -19.23 -7.36
N CYS A 4 15.73 -18.57 -8.50
CA CYS A 4 14.47 -17.93 -8.86
C CYS A 4 13.44 -19.07 -8.91
N LEU A 5 12.58 -19.16 -7.90
CA LEU A 5 11.66 -20.27 -7.73
C LEU A 5 10.58 -20.19 -8.82
N THR A 6 10.83 -20.91 -9.89
CA THR A 6 9.87 -21.11 -10.97
C THR A 6 8.86 -22.17 -10.59
N LYS A 7 7.57 -21.82 -10.77
CA LYS A 7 6.36 -22.66 -10.88
C LYS A 7 6.06 -23.71 -9.81
N SER A 8 4.92 -23.53 -9.16
CA SER A 8 4.06 -24.52 -8.45
C SER A 8 4.55 -25.11 -7.12
N LYS A 9 5.63 -24.67 -6.51
CA LYS A 9 6.01 -25.15 -5.19
C LYS A 9 5.88 -24.04 -4.14
N LYS A 10 5.06 -24.27 -3.11
CA LYS A 10 4.96 -23.35 -1.97
C LYS A 10 6.30 -23.23 -1.25
N VAL A 11 6.73 -22.02 -1.01
CA VAL A 11 7.98 -21.70 -0.32
C VAL A 11 7.66 -20.98 0.96
N LEU A 12 8.19 -21.47 2.07
CA LEU A 12 8.10 -20.78 3.36
C LEU A 12 9.05 -19.58 3.37
N THR A 13 8.51 -18.37 3.46
CA THR A 13 9.29 -17.14 3.40
C THR A 13 8.71 -16.04 4.27
N LYS A 14 9.54 -15.05 4.65
CA LYS A 14 9.08 -13.84 5.31
C LYS A 14 8.39 -12.89 4.33
N GLY A 15 7.49 -12.03 4.85
CA GLY A 15 6.81 -11.01 4.03
C GLY A 15 7.79 -10.09 3.30
N ASN A 16 8.86 -9.62 3.97
CA ASN A 16 9.87 -8.78 3.34
C ASN A 16 10.57 -9.46 2.15
N TYR A 17 10.95 -10.74 2.29
CA TYR A 17 11.55 -11.51 1.18
C TYR A 17 10.53 -11.82 0.08
N ALA A 18 9.26 -12.02 0.44
CA ALA A 18 8.18 -12.24 -0.51
C ALA A 18 7.99 -11.00 -1.41
N ILE A 19 7.97 -9.80 -0.83
CA ILE A 19 7.91 -8.52 -1.54
C ILE A 19 9.11 -8.37 -2.49
N ALA A 20 10.33 -8.57 -1.97
CA ALA A 20 11.54 -8.41 -2.76
C ALA A 20 11.62 -9.37 -3.95
N ASN A 21 11.28 -10.64 -3.75
CA ASN A 21 11.27 -11.64 -4.81
C ASN A 21 10.17 -11.34 -5.85
N ALA A 22 8.98 -10.95 -5.40
CA ALA A 22 7.90 -10.53 -6.29
C ALA A 22 8.29 -9.31 -7.14
N ALA A 23 8.98 -8.33 -6.57
CA ALA A 23 9.48 -7.18 -7.32
C ALA A 23 10.45 -7.59 -8.45
N VAL A 24 11.34 -8.54 -8.18
CA VAL A 24 12.26 -9.09 -9.20
C VAL A 24 11.49 -9.78 -10.33
N ILE A 25 10.46 -10.59 -10.00
CA ILE A 25 9.61 -11.29 -10.97
C ILE A 25 8.75 -10.29 -11.77
N ALA A 26 8.26 -9.20 -11.13
CA ALA A 26 7.54 -8.13 -11.80
C ALA A 26 8.41 -7.31 -12.77
N GLY A 27 9.71 -7.61 -12.84
CA GLY A 27 10.64 -6.98 -13.76
C GLY A 27 11.33 -5.73 -13.19
N CYS A 28 11.38 -5.55 -11.86
CA CYS A 28 12.13 -4.44 -11.24
C CYS A 28 13.56 -4.38 -11.79
N GLU A 29 13.91 -3.29 -12.47
CA GLU A 29 15.21 -3.07 -13.12
C GLU A 29 16.18 -2.28 -12.25
N CYS A 30 15.61 -1.43 -11.36
CA CYS A 30 16.39 -0.54 -10.50
C CYS A 30 15.86 -0.59 -9.06
N TYR A 31 16.74 -0.86 -8.12
CA TYR A 31 16.46 -0.72 -6.69
C TYR A 31 17.47 0.22 -6.05
N PHE A 32 16.97 1.25 -5.40
CA PHE A 32 17.76 2.21 -4.65
C PHE A 32 17.22 2.26 -3.22
N GLY A 33 18.07 1.99 -2.23
CA GLY A 33 17.60 1.87 -0.85
C GLY A 33 18.59 2.37 0.17
N TYR A 34 18.06 2.68 1.35
CA TYR A 34 18.81 2.96 2.56
C TYR A 34 18.31 2.02 3.67
N PRO A 35 19.19 1.37 4.46
CA PRO A 35 18.79 0.36 5.42
C PRO A 35 18.03 0.97 6.59
N ILE A 36 16.85 0.42 6.88
CA ILE A 36 16.04 0.77 8.05
C ILE A 36 15.19 -0.43 8.49
N THR A 37 15.10 -0.64 9.83
CA THR A 37 14.22 -1.66 10.42
C THR A 37 12.75 -1.17 10.38
N PRO A 38 11.73 -2.04 10.06
CA PRO A 38 11.81 -3.51 9.96
C PRO A 38 11.86 -4.06 8.52
N GLN A 39 12.30 -3.31 7.53
CA GLN A 39 12.30 -3.72 6.11
C GLN A 39 13.68 -4.12 5.56
N SER A 40 14.70 -4.23 6.41
CA SER A 40 16.11 -4.44 5.99
C SER A 40 16.31 -5.64 5.07
N GLU A 41 15.53 -6.71 5.23
CA GLU A 41 15.61 -7.91 4.40
C GLU A 41 15.27 -7.65 2.93
N ILE A 42 14.47 -6.59 2.63
CA ILE A 42 14.17 -6.23 1.23
C ILE A 42 15.46 -5.76 0.55
N GLY A 43 16.15 -4.78 1.15
CA GLY A 43 17.42 -4.27 0.61
C GLY A 43 18.51 -5.34 0.56
N GLU A 44 18.60 -6.19 1.58
CA GLU A 44 19.54 -7.32 1.65
C GLU A 44 19.32 -8.29 0.47
N PHE A 45 18.09 -8.73 0.25
CA PHE A 45 17.75 -9.60 -0.88
C PHE A 45 18.06 -8.93 -2.23
N MET A 46 17.62 -7.68 -2.39
CA MET A 46 17.82 -6.93 -3.64
C MET A 46 19.30 -6.71 -3.95
N SER A 47 20.16 -6.50 -2.93
CA SER A 47 21.60 -6.28 -3.15
C SER A 47 22.29 -7.44 -3.87
N GLY A 48 21.96 -8.67 -3.48
CA GLY A 48 22.51 -9.86 -4.15
C GLY A 48 21.82 -10.17 -5.47
N LYS A 49 20.49 -10.11 -5.49
CA LYS A 49 19.69 -10.57 -6.65
C LYS A 49 19.80 -9.63 -7.85
N MET A 50 19.84 -8.32 -7.63
CA MET A 50 19.99 -7.36 -8.72
C MET A 50 21.36 -7.48 -9.39
N GLN A 51 22.43 -7.73 -8.63
CA GLN A 51 23.76 -7.99 -9.19
C GLN A 51 23.80 -9.27 -10.03
N GLU A 52 23.21 -10.37 -9.52
CA GLU A 52 23.09 -11.65 -10.24
C GLU A 52 22.39 -11.46 -11.59
N LEU A 53 21.34 -10.64 -11.63
CA LEU A 53 20.54 -10.36 -12.84
C LEU A 53 21.12 -9.25 -13.70
N LYS A 54 22.25 -8.64 -13.33
CA LYS A 54 22.87 -7.49 -13.99
C LYS A 54 21.91 -6.28 -14.08
N ARG A 55 21.09 -6.08 -13.06
CA ARG A 55 20.19 -4.94 -12.87
C ARG A 55 20.79 -3.93 -11.90
N ALA A 56 20.26 -2.72 -11.87
CA ALA A 56 20.81 -1.64 -11.04
C ALA A 56 20.45 -1.81 -9.55
N TYR A 57 21.46 -1.75 -8.69
CA TYR A 57 21.32 -1.68 -7.23
C TYR A 57 22.27 -0.60 -6.69
N VAL A 58 21.75 0.30 -5.87
CA VAL A 58 22.57 1.27 -5.14
C VAL A 58 22.11 1.35 -3.69
N SER A 59 23.04 1.18 -2.75
CA SER A 59 22.85 1.61 -1.37
C SER A 59 23.14 3.12 -1.30
N ALA A 60 22.08 3.90 -1.16
CA ALA A 60 22.16 5.36 -1.11
C ALA A 60 22.65 5.83 0.27
N GLU A 61 23.11 7.09 0.36
CA GLU A 61 23.54 7.69 1.63
C GLU A 61 22.36 8.16 2.52
N SER A 62 21.13 8.21 1.96
CA SER A 62 19.92 8.58 2.67
C SER A 62 18.66 8.13 1.92
N GLU A 63 17.52 8.16 2.61
CA GLU A 63 16.21 7.92 2.01
C GLU A 63 15.84 8.99 0.97
N LEU A 64 16.27 10.24 1.21
CA LEU A 64 16.09 11.34 0.26
C LEU A 64 16.82 11.04 -1.06
N ALA A 65 18.06 10.56 -0.99
CA ALA A 65 18.81 10.20 -2.17
C ALA A 65 18.19 8.99 -2.88
N SER A 66 17.78 7.95 -2.15
CA SER A 66 17.19 6.75 -2.76
C SER A 66 15.91 7.06 -3.54
N ILE A 67 14.98 7.86 -3.00
CA ILE A 67 13.75 8.19 -3.72
C ILE A 67 14.01 9.08 -4.95
N ASN A 68 15.00 9.99 -4.89
CA ASN A 68 15.37 10.80 -6.04
C ASN A 68 16.05 9.98 -7.14
N MET A 69 16.84 8.95 -6.78
CA MET A 69 17.37 7.98 -7.73
C MET A 69 16.24 7.19 -8.42
N VAL A 70 15.21 6.77 -7.65
CA VAL A 70 14.00 6.11 -8.21
C VAL A 70 13.29 7.05 -9.17
N LEU A 71 13.09 8.32 -8.79
CA LEU A 71 12.46 9.35 -9.64
C LEU A 71 13.19 9.46 -10.98
N GLY A 72 14.53 9.56 -10.93
CA GLY A 72 15.37 9.63 -12.12
C GLY A 72 15.28 8.36 -12.99
N ALA A 73 15.32 7.18 -12.39
CA ALA A 73 15.20 5.92 -13.12
C ALA A 73 13.82 5.77 -13.77
N CYS A 74 12.75 6.04 -13.03
CA CYS A 74 11.37 5.97 -13.57
C CYS A 74 11.18 6.92 -14.76
N SER A 75 11.84 8.08 -14.79
CA SER A 75 11.76 9.00 -15.93
C SER A 75 12.23 8.39 -17.25
N THR A 76 13.09 7.37 -17.20
CA THR A 76 13.57 6.64 -18.39
C THR A 76 12.64 5.50 -18.84
N GLY A 77 11.53 5.26 -18.10
CA GLY A 77 10.64 4.13 -18.32
C GLY A 77 11.07 2.85 -17.57
N ALA A 78 12.18 2.89 -16.82
CA ALA A 78 12.62 1.74 -16.04
C ALA A 78 11.66 1.42 -14.88
N LYS A 79 11.40 0.14 -14.64
CA LYS A 79 10.69 -0.33 -13.45
C LYS A 79 11.61 -0.17 -12.23
N ALA A 80 11.38 0.88 -11.44
CA ALA A 80 12.22 1.20 -10.29
C ALA A 80 11.45 1.21 -8.98
N MET A 81 12.11 0.81 -7.89
CA MET A 81 11.53 0.67 -6.57
C MET A 81 12.50 1.14 -5.48
N THR A 82 11.94 1.65 -4.41
CA THR A 82 12.61 1.74 -3.11
C THR A 82 11.74 1.12 -2.02
N SER A 83 12.36 0.79 -0.89
CA SER A 83 11.64 0.37 0.32
C SER A 83 12.15 1.13 1.53
N SER A 84 11.24 1.43 2.47
CA SER A 84 11.57 2.17 3.67
C SER A 84 10.56 1.92 4.80
N SER A 85 10.61 2.70 5.86
CA SER A 85 9.76 2.59 7.03
C SER A 85 9.46 3.98 7.62
N SER A 86 8.20 4.25 7.89
CA SER A 86 7.65 5.34 8.72
C SER A 86 8.40 6.69 8.68
N CYS A 87 9.27 6.95 9.66
CA CYS A 87 9.99 8.22 9.75
C CYS A 87 10.86 8.51 8.52
N ALA A 88 11.38 7.48 7.86
CA ALA A 88 12.18 7.60 6.65
C ALA A 88 11.32 7.95 5.42
N VAL A 89 10.09 7.45 5.35
CA VAL A 89 9.13 7.83 4.30
C VAL A 89 8.77 9.33 4.39
N SER A 90 8.90 9.95 5.56
CA SER A 90 8.72 11.40 5.70
C SER A 90 9.71 12.21 4.86
N LEU A 91 10.95 11.74 4.69
CA LEU A 91 11.96 12.36 3.83
C LEU A 91 11.67 12.19 2.33
N MET A 92 10.76 11.30 1.98
CA MET A 92 10.43 10.98 0.58
C MET A 92 9.22 11.76 0.05
N GLN A 93 8.51 12.50 0.90
CA GLN A 93 7.20 13.09 0.56
C GLN A 93 7.29 14.13 -0.56
N GLU A 94 8.33 14.94 -0.59
CA GLU A 94 8.58 15.89 -1.67
C GLU A 94 8.71 15.16 -3.02
N ALA A 95 9.56 14.15 -3.10
CA ALA A 95 9.77 13.39 -4.33
C ALA A 95 8.51 12.63 -4.79
N LEU A 96 7.64 12.19 -3.87
CA LEU A 96 6.35 11.59 -4.21
C LEU A 96 5.39 12.61 -4.83
N SER A 97 5.38 13.86 -4.34
CA SER A 97 4.64 14.95 -4.96
C SER A 97 5.15 15.25 -6.39
N TYR A 98 6.48 15.34 -6.57
CA TYR A 98 7.08 15.46 -7.91
C TYR A 98 6.70 14.29 -8.82
N ALA A 99 6.81 13.05 -8.33
CA ALA A 99 6.46 11.87 -9.12
C ALA A 99 5.00 11.86 -9.59
N ALA A 100 4.07 12.31 -8.73
CA ALA A 100 2.67 12.44 -9.09
C ALA A 100 2.44 13.52 -10.13
N SER A 101 3.10 14.68 -9.99
CA SER A 101 3.04 15.79 -10.93
C SER A 101 3.71 15.47 -12.27
N ASP A 102 4.86 14.84 -12.24
CA ASP A 102 5.59 14.42 -13.44
C ASP A 102 5.01 13.16 -14.11
N GLU A 103 3.95 12.59 -13.50
CA GLU A 103 3.30 11.34 -13.93
C GLU A 103 4.33 10.19 -14.08
N LEU A 104 5.12 9.92 -13.01
CA LEU A 104 6.16 8.90 -12.97
C LEU A 104 5.74 7.65 -12.17
N PRO A 105 6.04 6.44 -12.68
CA PRO A 105 5.59 5.17 -12.10
C PRO A 105 6.47 4.68 -10.95
N ILE A 106 6.58 5.43 -9.86
CA ILE A 106 7.35 5.02 -8.68
C ILE A 106 6.61 3.91 -7.92
N VAL A 107 7.35 2.87 -7.52
CA VAL A 107 6.89 1.88 -6.54
C VAL A 107 7.66 2.09 -5.23
N LEU A 108 6.93 2.41 -4.17
CA LEU A 108 7.45 2.53 -2.80
C LEU A 108 6.86 1.40 -1.94
N VAL A 109 7.72 0.62 -1.30
CA VAL A 109 7.31 -0.31 -0.25
C VAL A 109 7.54 0.37 1.11
N SER A 110 6.47 0.56 1.88
CA SER A 110 6.56 1.06 3.25
C SER A 110 6.17 -0.04 4.23
N VAL A 111 7.11 -0.44 5.08
CA VAL A 111 6.87 -1.39 6.17
C VAL A 111 6.78 -0.60 7.47
N MET A 112 5.56 -0.35 7.91
CA MET A 112 5.25 0.56 9.01
C MET A 112 5.77 0.09 10.35
N ARG A 113 6.28 1.03 11.13
CA ARG A 113 6.68 0.86 12.53
C ARG A 113 6.11 1.97 13.42
N GLY A 114 6.28 1.84 14.74
CA GLY A 114 5.76 2.83 15.68
C GLY A 114 6.45 4.19 15.59
N GLY A 115 5.67 5.25 15.40
CA GLY A 115 6.03 6.66 15.48
C GLY A 115 5.33 7.35 16.67
N PRO A 116 5.35 8.70 16.75
CA PRO A 116 6.00 9.64 15.84
C PRO A 116 7.51 9.80 16.06
N GLY A 117 8.17 10.52 15.14
CA GLY A 117 9.60 10.74 15.14
C GLY A 117 10.37 9.44 14.90
N LEU A 118 11.46 9.21 15.63
CA LEU A 118 12.22 7.95 15.54
C LEU A 118 11.36 6.77 15.99
N GLY A 119 10.49 6.98 16.98
CA GLY A 119 9.57 5.98 17.52
C GLY A 119 10.26 4.72 18.03
N ASN A 120 9.78 3.58 17.56
CA ASN A 120 10.37 2.27 17.85
C ASN A 120 10.22 1.33 16.64
N ILE A 121 10.82 0.13 16.73
CA ILE A 121 10.83 -0.85 15.64
C ILE A 121 9.62 -1.80 15.65
N TYR A 122 8.72 -1.66 16.61
CA TYR A 122 7.54 -2.52 16.70
C TYR A 122 6.49 -2.17 15.64
N PRO A 123 5.66 -3.14 15.22
CA PRO A 123 4.62 -2.93 14.23
C PRO A 123 3.65 -1.80 14.59
N SER A 124 3.20 -1.05 13.60
CA SER A 124 2.18 -0.02 13.73
C SER A 124 1.49 0.20 12.39
N GLN A 125 0.34 0.86 12.41
CA GLN A 125 -0.34 1.38 11.22
C GLN A 125 -0.44 2.92 11.28
N GLY A 126 0.54 3.54 11.94
CA GLY A 126 0.58 5.00 12.17
C GLY A 126 0.81 5.83 10.92
N ASP A 127 1.20 5.22 9.80
CA ASP A 127 1.49 5.91 8.55
C ASP A 127 0.33 5.88 7.54
N TYR A 128 -0.85 5.43 7.96
CA TYR A 128 -2.03 5.39 7.11
C TYR A 128 -2.31 6.76 6.46
N ASN A 129 -2.38 7.83 7.26
CA ASN A 129 -2.61 9.18 6.74
C ASN A 129 -1.45 9.65 5.85
N GLN A 130 -0.20 9.36 6.23
CA GLN A 130 0.97 9.72 5.43
C GLN A 130 0.92 9.07 4.04
N ALA A 131 0.47 7.81 3.94
CA ALA A 131 0.37 7.10 2.68
C ALA A 131 -0.87 7.51 1.86
N THR A 132 -2.03 7.71 2.49
CA THR A 132 -3.30 7.92 1.79
C THR A 132 -3.59 9.38 1.47
N ILE A 133 -3.18 10.30 2.36
CA ILE A 133 -3.35 11.75 2.17
C ILE A 133 -2.09 12.35 1.57
N GLY A 134 -0.91 11.83 1.96
CA GLY A 134 0.39 12.36 1.57
C GLY A 134 0.91 13.41 2.55
N GLY A 135 2.18 13.79 2.36
CA GLY A 135 2.88 14.80 3.16
C GLY A 135 3.65 15.79 2.27
N GLY A 136 3.63 15.60 0.94
CA GLY A 136 4.11 16.57 -0.03
C GLY A 136 3.09 17.68 -0.28
N ASP A 137 3.47 18.65 -1.10
CA ASP A 137 2.61 19.75 -1.47
C ASP A 137 1.69 19.41 -2.66
N GLY A 138 0.60 20.17 -2.78
CA GLY A 138 -0.32 20.15 -3.91
C GLY A 138 -1.40 19.09 -3.85
N ASP A 139 -2.25 19.11 -4.88
CA ASP A 139 -3.43 18.24 -5.01
C ASP A 139 -3.08 16.94 -5.72
N TYR A 140 -2.29 16.09 -5.07
CA TYR A 140 -1.92 14.79 -5.64
C TYR A 140 -2.51 13.62 -4.83
N LYS A 141 -2.62 12.45 -5.47
CA LYS A 141 -3.03 11.19 -4.84
C LYS A 141 -2.10 10.06 -5.26
N MET A 142 -1.83 9.18 -4.33
CA MET A 142 -1.09 7.94 -4.56
C MET A 142 -2.04 6.75 -4.59
N ILE A 143 -1.65 5.67 -5.26
CA ILE A 143 -2.31 4.38 -5.14
C ILE A 143 -1.69 3.68 -3.94
N VAL A 144 -2.50 3.21 -2.99
CA VAL A 144 -2.02 2.55 -1.77
C VAL A 144 -2.66 1.18 -1.63
N LEU A 145 -1.83 0.14 -1.65
CA LEU A 145 -2.22 -1.26 -1.53
C LEU A 145 -1.79 -1.82 -0.18
N ALA A 146 -2.66 -2.55 0.52
CA ALA A 146 -2.40 -3.07 1.84
C ALA A 146 -2.57 -4.59 1.93
N PRO A 147 -1.49 -5.37 1.93
CA PRO A 147 -1.54 -6.82 2.10
C PRO A 147 -1.91 -7.19 3.55
N SER A 148 -2.58 -8.33 3.74
CA SER A 148 -2.88 -8.93 5.06
C SER A 148 -2.28 -10.32 5.25
N THR A 149 -1.71 -10.91 4.19
CA THR A 149 -1.01 -12.20 4.20
C THR A 149 0.32 -12.11 3.44
N VAL A 150 1.21 -13.06 3.66
CA VAL A 150 2.49 -13.07 2.93
C VAL A 150 2.27 -13.38 1.44
N GLN A 151 1.22 -14.15 1.09
CA GLN A 151 0.84 -14.33 -0.31
C GLN A 151 0.41 -13.01 -0.94
N GLU A 152 -0.40 -12.21 -0.25
CA GLU A 152 -0.78 -10.88 -0.75
C GLU A 152 0.42 -9.91 -0.84
N CYS A 153 1.47 -10.10 -0.03
CA CYS A 153 2.72 -9.36 -0.26
C CYS A 153 3.30 -9.63 -1.66
N VAL A 154 3.18 -10.87 -2.17
CA VAL A 154 3.56 -11.21 -3.55
C VAL A 154 2.60 -10.58 -4.56
N ASP A 155 1.32 -10.88 -4.42
CA ASP A 155 0.29 -10.54 -5.42
C ASP A 155 0.13 -9.02 -5.57
N LEU A 156 0.13 -8.29 -4.44
CA LEU A 156 0.00 -6.84 -4.45
C LEU A 156 1.30 -6.12 -4.84
N THR A 157 2.47 -6.75 -4.68
CA THR A 157 3.71 -6.23 -5.28
C THR A 157 3.63 -6.27 -6.80
N TYR A 158 3.15 -7.37 -7.38
CA TYR A 158 2.90 -7.45 -8.82
C TYR A 158 1.93 -6.36 -9.27
N ARG A 159 0.82 -6.21 -8.55
CA ARG A 159 -0.20 -5.19 -8.84
C ARG A 159 0.37 -3.77 -8.71
N ALA A 160 1.24 -3.50 -7.74
CA ALA A 160 1.85 -2.19 -7.54
C ALA A 160 2.66 -1.75 -8.76
N PHE A 161 3.51 -2.62 -9.31
CA PHE A 161 4.26 -2.33 -10.53
C PHE A 161 3.34 -2.09 -11.73
N TYR A 162 2.32 -2.93 -11.89
CA TYR A 162 1.36 -2.76 -12.98
C TYR A 162 0.61 -1.43 -12.89
N LEU A 163 0.05 -1.11 -11.72
CA LEU A 163 -0.74 0.11 -11.54
C LEU A 163 0.11 1.37 -11.65
N ALA A 164 1.35 1.34 -11.12
CA ALA A 164 2.27 2.45 -11.26
C ALA A 164 2.50 2.81 -12.73
N HIS A 165 2.84 1.83 -13.57
CA HIS A 165 3.09 2.04 -15.01
C HIS A 165 1.81 2.32 -15.80
N LYS A 166 0.72 1.59 -15.54
CA LYS A 166 -0.58 1.79 -16.20
C LYS A 166 -1.11 3.21 -16.07
N TYR A 167 -0.99 3.78 -14.88
CA TYR A 167 -1.51 5.13 -14.58
C TYR A 167 -0.42 6.20 -14.53
N LYS A 168 0.84 5.84 -14.66
CA LYS A 168 1.99 6.75 -14.45
C LYS A 168 1.80 7.52 -13.14
N ASN A 169 1.73 6.78 -12.05
CA ASN A 169 1.37 7.33 -10.74
C ASN A 169 2.15 6.64 -9.63
N PRO A 170 2.62 7.36 -8.61
CA PRO A 170 3.24 6.73 -7.45
C PRO A 170 2.30 5.70 -6.82
N THR A 171 2.81 4.50 -6.57
CA THR A 171 2.08 3.41 -5.93
C THR A 171 2.85 2.95 -4.70
N ILE A 172 2.15 2.85 -3.57
CA ILE A 172 2.70 2.41 -2.29
C ILE A 172 2.15 1.03 -1.95
N LEU A 173 3.04 0.08 -1.67
CA LEU A 173 2.70 -1.13 -0.95
C LEU A 173 2.90 -0.84 0.54
N LEU A 174 1.81 -0.76 1.30
CA LEU A 174 1.79 -0.39 2.70
C LEU A 174 1.59 -1.63 3.57
N ALA A 175 2.68 -2.21 4.04
CA ALA A 175 2.71 -3.33 4.97
C ALA A 175 3.02 -2.85 6.40
N ASP A 176 2.69 -3.65 7.42
CA ASP A 176 3.15 -3.41 8.78
C ASP A 176 4.32 -4.34 9.16
N GLY A 177 5.08 -3.96 10.19
CA GLY A 177 6.27 -4.69 10.62
C GLY A 177 6.02 -6.14 11.05
N LEU A 178 4.79 -6.47 11.51
CA LEU A 178 4.42 -7.84 11.83
C LEU A 178 4.34 -8.68 10.56
N LEU A 179 3.65 -8.17 9.54
CA LEU A 179 3.52 -8.86 8.25
C LEU A 179 4.87 -9.00 7.55
N GLY A 180 5.72 -7.98 7.59
CA GLY A 180 7.06 -8.02 7.01
C GLY A 180 7.94 -9.14 7.58
N GLN A 181 7.79 -9.46 8.86
CA GLN A 181 8.55 -10.49 9.57
C GLN A 181 7.84 -11.85 9.65
N MET A 182 6.54 -11.90 9.36
CA MET A 182 5.74 -13.12 9.40
C MET A 182 6.19 -14.11 8.32
N MET A 183 6.26 -15.39 8.67
CA MET A 183 6.59 -16.46 7.74
C MET A 183 5.35 -17.26 7.37
N GLU A 184 5.06 -17.36 6.08
CA GLU A 184 3.98 -18.17 5.54
C GLU A 184 4.43 -18.88 4.25
N PRO A 185 3.78 -20.01 3.88
CA PRO A 185 4.01 -20.64 2.59
C PRO A 185 3.36 -19.82 1.47
N VAL A 186 4.15 -19.39 0.48
CA VAL A 186 3.70 -18.63 -0.68
C VAL A 186 4.02 -19.31 -1.99
N GLU A 187 3.25 -19.01 -3.01
CA GLU A 187 3.51 -19.38 -4.40
C GLU A 187 3.93 -18.14 -5.19
N PHE A 188 5.09 -18.22 -5.82
CA PHE A 188 5.51 -17.21 -6.80
C PHE A 188 5.07 -17.67 -8.18
N GLY A 189 3.96 -17.13 -8.69
CA GLY A 189 3.51 -17.35 -10.06
C GLY A 189 4.31 -16.54 -11.08
N GLU A 190 3.96 -16.69 -12.36
CA GLU A 190 4.37 -15.76 -13.39
C GLU A 190 3.72 -14.39 -13.13
N TYR A 191 4.36 -13.30 -13.56
CA TYR A 191 3.77 -11.96 -13.46
C TYR A 191 2.44 -11.92 -14.23
N PRO A 192 1.29 -11.67 -13.56
CA PRO A 192 -0.02 -11.92 -14.15
C PRO A 192 -0.57 -10.76 -14.98
N TYR A 193 0.17 -9.64 -15.06
CA TYR A 193 -0.30 -8.43 -15.72
C TYR A 193 0.38 -8.23 -17.08
N PRO A 194 -0.30 -7.58 -18.05
CA PRO A 194 0.30 -7.25 -19.33
C PRO A 194 1.42 -6.20 -19.15
N GLU A 195 2.42 -6.27 -20.04
CA GLU A 195 3.42 -5.21 -20.12
C GLU A 195 2.78 -3.90 -20.55
N VAL A 196 3.20 -2.82 -19.90
CA VAL A 196 2.77 -1.45 -20.23
C VAL A 196 3.82 -0.82 -21.13
N ASP A 197 3.40 -0.25 -22.27
CA ASP A 197 4.31 0.43 -23.18
C ASP A 197 4.60 1.87 -22.72
N ASP A 198 5.79 2.07 -22.19
CA ASP A 198 6.28 3.38 -21.73
C ASP A 198 6.99 4.16 -22.84
N SER A 199 7.13 3.60 -24.05
CA SER A 199 7.90 4.16 -25.17
C SER A 199 7.41 5.54 -25.63
N SER A 200 6.16 5.88 -25.37
CA SER A 200 5.53 7.15 -25.77
C SER A 200 6.01 8.36 -24.96
N TRP A 201 6.40 8.18 -23.70
CA TRP A 201 6.75 9.26 -22.77
C TRP A 201 8.15 9.17 -22.17
N ALA A 202 8.73 7.98 -22.05
CA ALA A 202 10.02 7.73 -21.39
C ALA A 202 11.19 8.50 -22.02
N LEU A 203 12.11 8.98 -21.19
CA LEU A 203 13.35 9.68 -21.59
C LEU A 203 14.45 8.70 -22.02
N SER A 204 14.16 7.90 -23.01
CA SER A 204 15.05 6.84 -23.53
C SER A 204 16.03 7.35 -24.62
N GLY A 205 16.41 8.63 -24.59
CA GLY A 205 17.20 9.30 -25.63
C GLY A 205 16.32 9.92 -26.73
N ALA A 206 16.91 10.74 -27.60
CA ALA A 206 16.19 11.47 -28.65
C ALA A 206 16.71 11.17 -30.08
N LYS A 207 17.37 10.03 -30.28
CA LYS A 207 17.82 9.63 -31.61
C LYS A 207 16.61 9.35 -32.52
N ASN A 208 16.56 10.06 -33.66
CA ASN A 208 15.49 9.94 -34.65
C ASN A 208 14.07 10.34 -34.17
N ARG A 209 13.95 11.15 -33.11
CA ARG A 209 12.69 11.73 -32.65
C ARG A 209 12.91 13.07 -31.95
N PRO A 210 11.88 13.91 -31.77
CA PRO A 210 11.97 15.10 -30.93
C PRO A 210 12.35 14.76 -29.49
N ALA A 211 13.08 15.66 -28.83
CA ALA A 211 13.38 15.54 -27.40
C ALA A 211 12.07 15.60 -26.60
N ARG A 212 12.02 14.84 -25.49
CA ARG A 212 10.93 14.87 -24.51
C ARG A 212 11.40 15.62 -23.28
N VAL A 213 10.45 16.23 -22.60
CA VAL A 213 10.69 16.92 -21.33
C VAL A 213 9.65 16.43 -20.32
N ILE A 214 10.13 16.01 -19.16
CA ILE A 214 9.30 15.73 -17.98
C ILE A 214 9.56 16.87 -17.00
N ARG A 215 8.52 17.56 -16.56
CA ARG A 215 8.64 18.67 -15.62
C ARG A 215 7.32 18.94 -14.90
N SER A 216 7.40 19.31 -13.64
CA SER A 216 6.27 19.70 -12.80
C SER A 216 5.92 21.19 -12.87
N TYR A 217 6.76 22.02 -13.53
CA TYR A 217 6.56 23.47 -13.63
C TYR A 217 5.51 23.83 -14.69
N ALA A 218 4.52 24.62 -14.29
CA ALA A 218 3.53 25.25 -15.17
C ALA A 218 3.86 26.73 -15.34
N PRO A 219 3.89 27.29 -16.57
CA PRO A 219 4.26 28.68 -16.80
C PRO A 219 3.24 29.72 -16.29
N SER A 220 1.96 29.34 -16.21
CA SER A 220 0.88 30.21 -15.76
C SER A 220 -0.09 29.52 -14.82
N ALA A 221 -0.94 30.29 -14.15
CA ALA A 221 -2.01 29.74 -13.31
C ALA A 221 -3.04 28.92 -14.11
N ASP A 222 -3.31 29.34 -15.34
CA ASP A 222 -4.26 28.63 -16.24
C ASP A 222 -3.68 27.28 -16.67
N ASP A 223 -2.39 27.22 -17.05
CA ASP A 223 -1.71 25.96 -17.36
C ASP A 223 -1.74 25.00 -16.16
N GLN A 224 -1.50 25.51 -14.96
CA GLN A 224 -1.58 24.70 -13.74
C GLN A 224 -3.00 24.20 -13.48
N CYS A 225 -4.01 25.04 -13.70
CA CYS A 225 -5.41 24.66 -13.53
C CYS A 225 -5.83 23.55 -14.50
N GLU A 226 -5.43 23.64 -15.78
CA GLU A 226 -5.70 22.60 -16.77
C GLU A 226 -4.99 21.28 -16.43
N PHE A 227 -3.73 21.35 -16.01
CA PHE A 227 -2.96 20.22 -15.57
C PHE A 227 -3.64 19.50 -14.37
N LEU A 228 -4.04 20.23 -13.34
CA LEU A 228 -4.74 19.68 -12.18
C LEU A 228 -6.07 19.02 -12.55
N LYS A 229 -6.84 19.62 -13.46
CA LYS A 229 -8.08 19.00 -13.97
C LYS A 229 -7.81 17.66 -14.65
N LYS A 230 -6.77 17.58 -15.51
CA LYS A 230 -6.33 16.35 -16.15
C LYS A 230 -5.90 15.31 -15.10
N LEU A 231 -5.09 15.71 -14.13
CA LEU A 231 -4.60 14.83 -13.07
C LEU A 231 -5.76 14.27 -12.24
N HIS A 232 -6.72 15.12 -11.85
CA HIS A 232 -7.90 14.70 -11.11
C HIS A 232 -8.86 13.80 -11.92
N ALA A 233 -8.94 13.97 -13.24
CA ALA A 233 -9.67 13.04 -14.11
C ALA A 233 -9.04 11.64 -14.08
N LYS A 234 -7.69 11.56 -14.08
CA LYS A 234 -6.96 10.30 -13.87
C LYS A 234 -7.29 9.67 -12.51
N TYR A 235 -7.31 10.46 -11.43
CA TYR A 235 -7.64 9.95 -10.09
C TYR A 235 -9.07 9.41 -9.99
N LYS A 236 -10.04 10.04 -10.63
CA LYS A 236 -11.42 9.52 -10.73
C LYS A 236 -11.46 8.17 -11.45
N LEU A 237 -10.72 8.04 -12.54
CA LEU A 237 -10.61 6.77 -13.26
C LEU A 237 -9.99 5.67 -12.38
N ILE A 238 -8.93 6.01 -11.63
CA ILE A 238 -8.30 5.07 -10.68
C ILE A 238 -9.31 4.68 -9.59
N GLU A 239 -10.04 5.63 -9.02
CA GLU A 239 -11.07 5.36 -8.01
C GLU A 239 -12.17 4.42 -8.55
N GLU A 240 -12.62 4.62 -9.77
CA GLU A 240 -13.66 3.81 -10.39
C GLU A 240 -13.22 2.39 -10.75
N LYS A 241 -11.95 2.22 -11.14
CA LYS A 241 -11.44 0.96 -11.70
C LYS A 241 -10.63 0.12 -10.74
N GLU A 242 -9.98 0.73 -9.76
CA GLU A 242 -8.97 0.07 -8.95
C GLU A 242 -9.33 -0.02 -7.46
N THR A 243 -10.46 0.59 -7.02
CA THR A 243 -10.96 0.41 -5.64
C THR A 243 -11.26 -1.06 -5.41
N ASP A 244 -10.67 -1.65 -4.36
CA ASP A 244 -10.70 -3.09 -4.10
C ASP A 244 -10.80 -3.40 -2.60
N TRP A 245 -11.57 -4.45 -2.27
CA TRP A 245 -11.81 -4.87 -0.89
C TRP A 245 -12.24 -6.35 -0.83
N GLU A 246 -12.07 -6.96 0.33
CA GLU A 246 -12.64 -8.27 0.66
C GLU A 246 -13.85 -8.07 1.58
N GLU A 247 -14.94 -8.76 1.31
CA GLU A 247 -16.12 -8.81 2.17
C GLU A 247 -16.42 -10.23 2.65
N ILE A 248 -16.85 -10.34 3.90
CA ILE A 248 -17.21 -11.61 4.50
C ILE A 248 -18.45 -11.40 5.37
N ASN A 249 -19.55 -12.10 5.04
CA ASN A 249 -20.80 -12.13 5.80
C ASN A 249 -21.37 -10.71 6.10
N THR A 250 -21.35 -9.81 5.13
CA THR A 250 -21.83 -8.43 5.32
C THR A 250 -23.32 -8.26 5.04
N GLU A 251 -23.95 -9.20 4.34
CA GLU A 251 -25.31 -9.07 3.81
C GLU A 251 -26.38 -9.00 4.93
N ASP A 252 -26.17 -9.70 6.04
CA ASP A 252 -27.08 -9.75 7.19
C ASP A 252 -26.44 -9.24 8.48
N ALA A 253 -25.32 -8.52 8.37
CA ALA A 253 -24.52 -8.10 9.52
C ALA A 253 -25.15 -6.91 10.25
N ASP A 254 -25.34 -7.04 11.58
CA ASP A 254 -25.63 -5.92 12.47
C ASP A 254 -24.39 -5.08 12.76
N ILE A 255 -23.22 -5.75 12.93
CA ILE A 255 -21.94 -5.10 13.19
C ILE A 255 -20.98 -5.46 12.06
N ILE A 256 -20.32 -4.44 11.49
CA ILE A 256 -19.29 -4.64 10.47
C ILE A 256 -17.93 -4.22 11.02
N LEU A 257 -16.99 -5.17 11.04
CA LEU A 257 -15.59 -4.90 11.31
C LEU A 257 -14.92 -4.34 10.06
N VAL A 258 -14.15 -3.27 10.21
CA VAL A 258 -13.29 -2.76 9.14
C VAL A 258 -11.85 -2.75 9.62
N SER A 259 -10.96 -3.42 8.87
CA SER A 259 -9.55 -3.55 9.25
C SER A 259 -8.69 -3.84 8.03
N PHE A 260 -7.42 -3.41 8.04
CA PHE A 260 -6.44 -3.71 6.98
C PHE A 260 -5.14 -4.25 7.58
N GLY A 261 -4.26 -4.82 6.76
CA GLY A 261 -2.96 -5.32 7.22
C GLY A 261 -3.07 -6.50 8.19
N SER A 262 -2.12 -6.62 9.11
CA SER A 262 -2.08 -7.73 10.06
C SER A 262 -3.27 -7.79 11.03
N PRO A 263 -3.87 -6.68 11.53
CA PRO A 263 -5.06 -6.74 12.41
C PRO A 263 -6.29 -7.38 11.72
N ALA A 264 -6.38 -7.28 10.40
CA ALA A 264 -7.49 -7.87 9.64
C ALA A 264 -7.59 -9.39 9.84
N ARG A 265 -6.48 -10.05 10.13
CA ARG A 265 -6.44 -11.51 10.40
C ARG A 265 -7.15 -11.85 11.72
N ASN A 266 -6.89 -11.07 12.77
CA ASN A 266 -7.55 -11.23 14.07
C ASN A 266 -9.03 -10.86 13.97
N ALA A 267 -9.36 -9.78 13.27
CA ALA A 267 -10.73 -9.37 13.01
C ALA A 267 -11.53 -10.46 12.28
N LYS A 268 -10.92 -11.09 11.24
CA LYS A 268 -11.54 -12.21 10.50
C LYS A 268 -11.78 -13.43 11.39
N SER A 269 -10.86 -13.74 12.29
CA SER A 269 -11.01 -14.84 13.25
C SER A 269 -12.10 -14.54 14.28
N ALA A 270 -12.08 -13.36 14.87
CA ALA A 270 -13.09 -12.91 15.83
C ALA A 270 -14.50 -12.89 15.23
N MET A 271 -14.65 -12.39 13.99
CA MET A 271 -15.91 -12.41 13.26
C MET A 271 -16.46 -13.84 13.13
N LYS A 272 -15.61 -14.80 12.73
CA LYS A 272 -16.02 -16.22 12.60
C LYS A 272 -16.48 -16.81 13.93
N GLU A 273 -15.79 -16.54 15.03
CA GLU A 273 -16.18 -17.02 16.36
C GLU A 273 -17.49 -16.35 16.83
N CYS A 274 -17.67 -15.05 16.62
CA CYS A 274 -18.93 -14.36 16.91
C CYS A 274 -20.11 -14.94 16.13
N ARG A 275 -19.91 -15.29 14.86
CA ARG A 275 -20.95 -15.96 14.03
C ARG A 275 -21.35 -17.32 14.60
N LYS A 276 -20.41 -18.13 15.12
CA LYS A 276 -20.71 -19.38 15.80
C LYS A 276 -21.56 -19.19 17.07
N MET A 277 -21.44 -18.03 17.71
CA MET A 277 -22.24 -17.64 18.89
C MET A 277 -23.62 -17.06 18.50
N GLY A 278 -23.96 -17.00 17.21
CA GLY A 278 -25.24 -16.45 16.73
C GLY A 278 -25.23 -14.92 16.54
N LEU A 279 -24.09 -14.24 16.72
CA LEU A 279 -23.99 -12.80 16.51
C LEU A 279 -23.81 -12.48 15.01
N LYS A 280 -24.60 -11.53 14.50
CA LYS A 280 -24.57 -11.11 13.09
C LYS A 280 -23.44 -10.11 12.86
N VAL A 281 -22.22 -10.62 12.73
CA VAL A 281 -21.00 -9.84 12.47
C VAL A 281 -20.51 -10.09 11.07
N GLY A 282 -20.21 -9.02 10.32
CA GLY A 282 -19.56 -9.06 9.03
C GLY A 282 -18.20 -8.37 9.07
N MET A 283 -17.46 -8.46 7.99
CA MET A 283 -16.16 -7.79 7.84
C MET A 283 -16.00 -7.22 6.43
N LEU A 284 -15.52 -6.01 6.35
CA LEU A 284 -14.98 -5.41 5.13
C LEU A 284 -13.50 -5.10 5.36
N ARG A 285 -12.64 -5.62 4.49
CA ARG A 285 -11.20 -5.38 4.52
C ARG A 285 -10.79 -4.60 3.27
N PRO A 286 -10.43 -3.32 3.38
CA PRO A 286 -9.84 -2.61 2.26
C PRO A 286 -8.54 -3.29 1.80
N ILE A 287 -8.43 -3.56 0.50
CA ILE A 287 -7.19 -3.99 -0.17
C ILE A 287 -6.50 -2.75 -0.72
N THR A 288 -7.27 -1.82 -1.31
CA THR A 288 -6.81 -0.47 -1.60
C THR A 288 -7.20 0.47 -0.46
N LEU A 289 -6.23 1.24 0.05
CA LEU A 289 -6.47 2.30 1.03
C LEU A 289 -6.61 3.66 0.35
N SER A 290 -6.03 3.81 -0.82
CA SER A 290 -6.23 4.93 -1.74
C SER A 290 -6.22 4.36 -3.17
N PRO A 291 -7.37 4.34 -3.85
CA PRO A 291 -8.69 4.80 -3.41
C PRO A 291 -9.31 3.93 -2.31
N PHE A 292 -10.04 4.56 -1.38
CA PHE A 292 -10.74 3.87 -0.28
C PHE A 292 -12.14 3.42 -0.73
N PRO A 293 -12.67 2.27 -0.26
CA PRO A 293 -13.98 1.73 -0.68
C PRO A 293 -15.17 2.46 -0.04
N SER A 294 -15.17 3.79 -0.10
CA SER A 294 -16.16 4.65 0.56
C SER A 294 -17.59 4.39 0.09
N LYS A 295 -17.79 4.14 -1.22
CA LYS A 295 -19.13 3.85 -1.78
C LYS A 295 -19.71 2.58 -1.15
N ARG A 296 -18.90 1.52 -1.07
CA ARG A 296 -19.34 0.24 -0.50
C ARG A 296 -19.67 0.34 0.97
N ILE A 297 -18.84 1.05 1.75
CA ILE A 297 -19.10 1.33 3.16
C ILE A 297 -20.40 2.13 3.34
N ALA A 298 -20.65 3.13 2.50
CA ALA A 298 -21.89 3.91 2.51
C ALA A 298 -23.13 3.07 2.21
N GLU A 299 -23.04 2.06 1.33
CA GLU A 299 -24.09 1.09 1.04
C GLU A 299 -24.35 0.20 2.25
N LEU A 300 -23.31 -0.38 2.84
CA LEU A 300 -23.41 -1.23 4.02
C LEU A 300 -23.99 -0.49 5.24
N ALA A 301 -23.75 0.81 5.34
CA ALA A 301 -24.34 1.66 6.40
C ALA A 301 -25.86 1.88 6.27
N GLN A 302 -26.51 1.37 5.20
CA GLN A 302 -27.98 1.38 5.10
C GLN A 302 -28.64 0.24 5.92
N THR A 303 -27.91 -0.86 6.14
CA THR A 303 -28.44 -2.08 6.77
C THR A 303 -27.74 -2.42 8.06
N ALA A 304 -26.44 -2.18 8.17
CA ALA A 304 -25.68 -2.38 9.40
C ALA A 304 -26.11 -1.38 10.49
N LYS A 305 -26.04 -1.82 11.74
CA LYS A 305 -26.34 -0.98 12.92
C LYS A 305 -25.10 -0.23 13.42
N LYS A 306 -23.90 -0.78 13.17
CA LYS A 306 -22.65 -0.25 13.72
C LYS A 306 -21.44 -0.71 12.90
N PHE A 307 -20.39 0.13 12.86
CA PHE A 307 -19.06 -0.24 12.38
C PHE A 307 -18.04 -0.21 13.52
N ILE A 308 -17.08 -1.13 13.48
CA ILE A 308 -15.92 -1.14 14.39
C ILE A 308 -14.65 -1.16 13.54
N SER A 309 -13.86 -0.07 13.62
CA SER A 309 -12.52 -0.03 13.04
C SER A 309 -11.53 -0.72 13.96
N VAL A 310 -10.73 -1.68 13.42
CA VAL A 310 -9.69 -2.39 14.17
C VAL A 310 -8.34 -2.02 13.64
N GLU A 311 -7.53 -1.28 14.42
CA GLU A 311 -6.30 -0.63 13.96
C GLU A 311 -5.12 -0.76 14.95
N ILE A 312 -3.88 -0.71 14.44
CA ILE A 312 -2.66 -0.57 15.26
C ILE A 312 -2.16 0.89 15.17
N ASN A 313 -3.04 1.83 15.54
CA ASN A 313 -2.75 3.27 15.63
C ASN A 313 -3.78 3.96 16.53
N MET A 314 -3.80 5.27 16.60
CA MET A 314 -4.75 6.05 17.39
C MET A 314 -6.04 6.44 16.63
N GLY A 315 -6.41 5.66 15.60
CA GLY A 315 -7.62 5.89 14.80
C GLY A 315 -7.36 6.80 13.59
N GLN A 316 -6.75 6.26 12.55
CA GLN A 316 -6.53 6.98 11.29
C GLN A 316 -7.53 6.55 10.23
N MET A 317 -7.66 5.25 9.92
CA MET A 317 -8.63 4.73 8.95
C MET A 317 -10.09 4.99 9.37
N ILE A 318 -10.37 4.97 10.67
CA ILE A 318 -11.72 5.26 11.17
C ILE A 318 -12.28 6.60 10.65
N ARG A 319 -11.43 7.56 10.31
CA ARG A 319 -11.84 8.87 9.75
C ARG A 319 -12.50 8.69 8.40
N ASP A 320 -11.92 7.86 7.52
CA ASP A 320 -12.46 7.56 6.21
C ASP A 320 -13.75 6.73 6.31
N ILE A 321 -13.81 5.80 7.29
CA ILE A 321 -15.05 5.06 7.58
C ILE A 321 -16.14 6.03 8.04
N LYS A 322 -15.87 6.94 8.98
CA LYS A 322 -16.83 7.95 9.46
C LYS A 322 -17.30 8.86 8.33
N LEU A 323 -16.39 9.28 7.45
CA LEU A 323 -16.74 10.08 6.29
C LEU A 323 -17.67 9.32 5.34
N ALA A 324 -17.37 8.05 5.05
CA ALA A 324 -18.19 7.20 4.18
C ALA A 324 -19.57 6.91 4.79
N VAL A 325 -19.64 6.61 6.08
CA VAL A 325 -20.89 6.36 6.82
C VAL A 325 -21.75 7.61 6.93
N ASN A 326 -21.12 8.80 6.95
CA ASN A 326 -21.79 10.10 6.99
C ASN A 326 -22.84 10.24 8.11
N GLY A 327 -22.52 9.76 9.31
CA GLY A 327 -23.34 9.88 10.49
C GLY A 327 -24.58 8.97 10.55
N LYS A 328 -24.79 8.08 9.57
CA LYS A 328 -25.98 7.18 9.54
C LYS A 328 -26.01 6.17 10.66
N VAL A 329 -24.85 5.64 11.03
CA VAL A 329 -24.69 4.68 12.12
C VAL A 329 -23.43 4.99 12.92
N PRO A 330 -23.32 4.54 14.18
CA PRO A 330 -22.12 4.69 14.99
C PRO A 330 -20.92 4.00 14.36
N VAL A 331 -19.73 4.64 14.49
CA VAL A 331 -18.45 4.08 14.08
C VAL A 331 -17.49 4.16 15.27
N GLU A 332 -17.13 3.00 15.79
CA GLU A 332 -16.32 2.84 16.99
C GLU A 332 -14.88 2.43 16.65
N LEU A 333 -13.95 2.75 17.54
CA LEU A 333 -12.55 2.37 17.41
C LEU A 333 -12.21 1.28 18.42
N LEU A 334 -11.57 0.21 17.94
CA LEU A 334 -10.85 -0.75 18.76
C LEU A 334 -9.40 -0.75 18.29
N ASN A 335 -8.49 -0.33 19.16
CA ASN A 335 -7.11 -0.15 18.74
C ASN A 335 -6.07 -0.52 19.80
N ARG A 336 -4.86 -0.79 19.31
CA ARG A 336 -3.61 -0.67 20.04
C ARG A 336 -2.71 0.30 19.28
N PRO A 337 -2.06 1.24 19.96
CA PRO A 337 -1.26 2.27 19.24
C PRO A 337 -0.06 1.69 18.49
N VAL A 338 0.55 0.63 19.05
CA VAL A 338 1.80 0.04 18.56
C VAL A 338 1.96 -1.39 19.12
N GLY A 339 2.72 -2.24 18.45
CA GLY A 339 3.01 -3.61 18.85
C GLY A 339 2.02 -4.62 18.26
N ASN A 340 1.60 -5.59 19.05
CA ASN A 340 0.66 -6.59 18.59
C ASN A 340 -0.72 -5.97 18.33
N PRO A 341 -1.43 -6.41 17.29
CA PRO A 341 -2.82 -5.99 17.06
C PRO A 341 -3.73 -6.42 18.21
N PRO A 342 -4.93 -5.82 18.34
CA PRO A 342 -5.96 -6.31 19.26
C PRO A 342 -6.16 -7.81 19.07
N SER A 343 -6.22 -8.57 20.17
CA SER A 343 -6.36 -10.02 20.12
C SER A 343 -7.76 -10.42 19.66
N VAL A 344 -7.92 -11.67 19.27
CA VAL A 344 -9.23 -12.23 18.88
C VAL A 344 -10.23 -12.09 20.02
N GLU A 345 -9.79 -12.35 21.26
CA GLU A 345 -10.61 -12.26 22.47
C GLU A 345 -11.05 -10.81 22.75
N GLU A 346 -10.13 -9.84 22.65
CA GLU A 346 -10.46 -8.41 22.83
C GLU A 346 -11.50 -7.93 21.81
N ILE A 347 -11.37 -8.40 20.55
CA ILE A 347 -12.35 -8.06 19.50
C ILE A 347 -13.71 -8.70 19.81
N ILE A 348 -13.74 -9.97 20.23
CA ILE A 348 -14.98 -10.66 20.60
C ILE A 348 -15.66 -9.97 21.79
N GLU A 349 -14.93 -9.62 22.83
CA GLU A 349 -15.46 -8.91 24.01
C GLU A 349 -16.06 -7.55 23.60
N ARG A 350 -15.37 -6.81 22.72
CA ARG A 350 -15.89 -5.55 22.19
C ARG A 350 -17.19 -5.75 21.42
N ILE A 351 -17.26 -6.76 20.54
CA ILE A 351 -18.48 -7.08 19.78
C ILE A 351 -19.65 -7.41 20.70
N LYS A 352 -19.43 -8.26 21.71
CA LYS A 352 -20.47 -8.62 22.68
C LYS A 352 -21.02 -7.40 23.40
N LYS A 353 -20.13 -6.55 23.93
CA LYS A 353 -20.54 -5.30 24.59
C LYS A 353 -21.38 -4.40 23.69
N GLU A 354 -21.04 -4.31 22.41
CA GLU A 354 -21.77 -3.48 21.44
C GLU A 354 -23.06 -4.14 20.91
N SER A 355 -23.23 -5.45 21.12
CA SER A 355 -24.43 -6.18 20.72
C SER A 355 -25.54 -6.16 21.82
N GLU A 356 -25.17 -5.80 23.06
CA GLU A 356 -26.11 -5.71 24.21
C GLU A 356 -26.75 -4.32 24.31
N VAL A 357 -26.30 -3.35 23.54
CA VAL A 357 -26.78 -1.97 23.47
C VAL A 357 -27.63 -1.77 22.20
#